data_0a5deaeebaee2224b65f2ec95cafbb15
#
_entry.id   0a5deaeebaee2224b65f2ec95cafbb15
#
_cell.length_a   1.000
_cell.length_b   1.000
_cell.length_c   1.000
_cell.angle_alpha   90.00
_cell.angle_beta   90.00
_cell.angle_gamma   90.00
#
_symmetry.space_group_name_H-M   'P 1'
#
loop_
_entity.id
_entity.type
_entity.pdbx_description
1 polymer ?
#
loop_
_entity_poly.entity_id
_entity_poly.type
_entity_poly.pdbx_seq_one_letter_code
_entity_poly.pdbx_strand_id
1 'polypeptide(L)'
;FDYDGIGEDVRIGLNFTERGHGVSAAKGTSDRARSAASRLKPGEIDWERIFGEEGARWFHTGGIYAALSETTPKVLIEAMKAAKKHGTLISYDLNYRASLWKRLGGQKRAREVNREIAEYVDVMIGNEEDFTAALGFEVEGVTEDVTNIQLDSFKRMIDRVVTEFPNFKAVATTLREVRSATSNDWGAILYVDGAYYEATNRKELEIFDRVGGGDSFASGLIFGFLDGRSAQEAVELGAAHGALAMTT
;
A
#
# COMPACT_ATOMS: atom_id res chain seq x y z
N PHE A 1 -22.75 9.39 -6.09
CA PHE A 1 -22.36 8.39 -7.09
C PHE A 1 -23.56 7.48 -7.33
N ASP A 2 -24.18 7.63 -8.50
CA ASP A 2 -25.41 6.89 -8.85
C ASP A 2 -25.04 5.47 -9.33
N TYR A 3 -25.09 4.52 -8.43
CA TYR A 3 -24.91 3.11 -8.73
C TYR A 3 -26.12 2.32 -8.22
N ASP A 4 -26.93 1.85 -9.14
CA ASP A 4 -28.13 1.05 -8.85
C ASP A 4 -27.86 -0.45 -8.67
N GLY A 5 -26.63 -0.90 -8.94
CA GLY A 5 -26.25 -2.31 -8.87
C GLY A 5 -26.76 -3.19 -10.02
N ILE A 6 -27.50 -2.63 -10.95
CA ILE A 6 -28.23 -3.35 -12.02
C ILE A 6 -27.72 -2.96 -13.41
N GLY A 7 -27.11 -1.76 -13.55
CA GLY A 7 -26.64 -1.24 -14.82
C GLY A 7 -25.64 -2.17 -15.53
N GLU A 8 -25.79 -2.33 -16.84
CA GLU A 8 -24.89 -3.17 -17.67
C GLU A 8 -23.43 -2.67 -17.62
N ASP A 9 -23.21 -1.38 -17.37
CA ASP A 9 -21.91 -0.74 -17.39
C ASP A 9 -21.19 -0.72 -16.04
N VAL A 10 -21.91 -0.93 -14.94
CA VAL A 10 -21.35 -0.88 -13.57
C VAL A 10 -21.83 -2.09 -12.78
N ARG A 11 -20.92 -2.75 -12.08
CA ARG A 11 -21.21 -3.92 -11.25
C ARG A 11 -20.37 -3.93 -9.97
N ILE A 12 -20.73 -4.77 -9.04
CA ILE A 12 -19.92 -5.05 -7.85
C ILE A 12 -18.66 -5.81 -8.28
N GLY A 13 -17.49 -5.37 -7.78
CA GLY A 13 -16.26 -6.13 -7.89
C GLY A 13 -16.33 -7.40 -7.04
N LEU A 14 -15.78 -8.49 -7.56
CA LEU A 14 -15.72 -9.77 -6.84
C LEU A 14 -14.28 -10.13 -6.52
N ASN A 15 -14.06 -10.70 -5.35
CA ASN A 15 -12.79 -11.27 -4.95
C ASN A 15 -13.01 -12.68 -4.41
N PHE A 16 -12.31 -13.65 -5.00
CA PHE A 16 -12.34 -15.04 -4.58
C PHE A 16 -10.97 -15.38 -4.00
N THR A 17 -10.94 -15.82 -2.76
CA THR A 17 -9.71 -16.22 -2.09
C THR A 17 -9.80 -17.70 -1.72
N GLU A 18 -8.89 -18.48 -2.30
CA GLU A 18 -8.64 -19.86 -1.89
C GLU A 18 -7.56 -19.83 -0.80
N ARG A 19 -7.88 -20.32 0.39
CA ARG A 19 -6.91 -20.40 1.48
C ARG A 19 -5.83 -21.43 1.14
N GLY A 20 -4.57 -21.04 1.32
CA GLY A 20 -3.48 -22.00 1.27
C GLY A 20 -3.47 -22.89 2.53
N HIS A 21 -2.83 -24.07 2.42
CA HIS A 21 -2.58 -24.94 3.55
C HIS A 21 -1.24 -25.66 3.37
N GLY A 22 -0.38 -25.63 4.40
CA GLY A 22 0.95 -26.25 4.36
C GLY A 22 1.77 -25.71 3.19
N VAL A 23 2.13 -26.59 2.24
CA VAL A 23 2.92 -26.24 1.03
C VAL A 23 2.09 -25.66 -0.10
N SER A 24 0.76 -25.75 -0.03
CA SER A 24 -0.15 -25.19 -1.04
C SER A 24 -0.38 -23.71 -0.76
N ALA A 25 0.15 -22.84 -1.63
CA ALA A 25 -0.01 -21.40 -1.47
C ALA A 25 -1.46 -20.94 -1.64
N ALA A 26 -1.85 -19.89 -0.92
CA ALA A 26 -3.13 -19.22 -1.11
C ALA A 26 -3.22 -18.63 -2.53
N LYS A 27 -4.42 -18.67 -3.13
CA LYS A 27 -4.69 -18.08 -4.44
C LYS A 27 -5.82 -17.06 -4.33
N GLY A 28 -5.57 -15.86 -4.83
CA GLY A 28 -6.59 -14.82 -4.95
C GLY A 28 -6.92 -14.56 -6.42
N THR A 29 -8.22 -14.53 -6.73
CA THR A 29 -8.72 -14.11 -8.05
C THR A 29 -9.66 -12.94 -7.86
N SER A 30 -9.27 -11.78 -8.38
CA SER A 30 -10.07 -10.55 -8.29
C SER A 30 -10.63 -10.18 -9.64
N ASP A 31 -11.93 -9.95 -9.68
CA ASP A 31 -12.64 -9.36 -10.80
C ASP A 31 -13.14 -7.97 -10.40
N ARG A 32 -12.38 -6.94 -10.74
CA ARG A 32 -12.63 -5.54 -10.41
C ARG A 32 -13.03 -4.70 -11.64
N ALA A 33 -13.13 -5.33 -12.81
CA ALA A 33 -13.52 -4.66 -14.02
C ALA A 33 -14.96 -4.11 -13.92
N ARG A 34 -15.18 -2.93 -14.46
CA ARG A 34 -16.47 -2.25 -14.43
C ARG A 34 -17.07 -2.02 -13.03
N SER A 35 -16.24 -2.05 -11.98
CA SER A 35 -16.70 -1.61 -10.66
C SER A 35 -16.98 -0.10 -10.67
N ALA A 36 -17.89 0.37 -9.81
CA ALA A 36 -18.21 1.79 -9.69
C ALA A 36 -16.96 2.66 -9.53
N ALA A 37 -16.04 2.27 -8.65
CA ALA A 37 -14.77 2.95 -8.46
C ALA A 37 -13.91 3.05 -9.74
N SER A 38 -13.96 2.04 -10.63
CA SER A 38 -13.23 2.06 -11.90
C SER A 38 -13.79 3.03 -12.94
N ARG A 39 -15.00 3.55 -12.71
CA ARG A 39 -15.69 4.46 -13.62
C ARG A 39 -15.53 5.93 -13.23
N LEU A 40 -14.98 6.21 -12.07
CA LEU A 40 -14.74 7.59 -11.63
C LEU A 40 -13.87 8.35 -12.64
N LYS A 41 -14.25 9.61 -12.85
CA LYS A 41 -13.55 10.55 -13.71
C LYS A 41 -13.16 11.80 -12.93
N PRO A 42 -12.13 12.53 -13.36
CA PRO A 42 -11.83 13.85 -12.82
C PRO A 42 -13.07 14.77 -12.85
N GLY A 43 -13.24 15.54 -11.80
CA GLY A 43 -14.37 16.48 -11.64
C GLY A 43 -15.67 15.88 -11.06
N GLU A 44 -15.73 14.56 -10.81
CA GLU A 44 -16.93 13.93 -10.24
C GLU A 44 -16.99 13.99 -8.70
N ILE A 45 -15.86 14.30 -8.04
CA ILE A 45 -15.79 14.40 -6.59
C ILE A 45 -15.43 15.84 -6.20
N ASP A 46 -16.16 16.40 -5.29
CA ASP A 46 -15.86 17.73 -4.71
C ASP A 46 -14.77 17.62 -3.64
N TRP A 47 -13.52 17.59 -4.11
CA TRP A 47 -12.34 17.51 -3.24
C TRP A 47 -12.14 18.77 -2.38
N GLU A 48 -12.57 19.94 -2.88
CA GLU A 48 -12.51 21.20 -2.12
C GLU A 48 -13.39 21.13 -0.88
N ARG A 49 -14.57 20.57 -0.99
CA ARG A 49 -15.44 20.32 0.15
C ARG A 49 -14.78 19.36 1.14
N ILE A 50 -14.24 18.22 0.68
CA ILE A 50 -13.67 17.19 1.55
C ILE A 50 -12.44 17.71 2.32
N PHE A 51 -11.49 18.32 1.60
CA PHE A 51 -10.22 18.72 2.21
C PHE A 51 -10.27 20.13 2.79
N GLY A 52 -11.02 21.06 2.16
CA GLY A 52 -11.12 22.46 2.58
C GLY A 52 -12.19 22.70 3.60
N GLU A 53 -13.44 22.34 3.34
CA GLU A 53 -14.57 22.65 4.21
C GLU A 53 -14.71 21.64 5.37
N GLU A 54 -14.69 20.34 5.07
CA GLU A 54 -14.80 19.28 6.08
C GLU A 54 -13.48 19.04 6.82
N GLY A 55 -12.34 19.48 6.27
CA GLY A 55 -11.04 19.50 6.92
C GLY A 55 -10.45 18.12 7.15
N ALA A 56 -10.53 17.22 6.16
CA ALA A 56 -9.90 15.90 6.25
C ALA A 56 -8.39 16.02 6.50
N ARG A 57 -7.92 15.47 7.62
CA ARG A 57 -6.51 15.57 8.03
C ARG A 57 -5.58 14.60 7.32
N TRP A 58 -6.13 13.48 6.81
CA TRP A 58 -5.38 12.41 6.18
C TRP A 58 -6.15 11.83 5.00
N PHE A 59 -5.48 11.68 3.87
CA PHE A 59 -5.98 11.00 2.68
C PHE A 59 -5.16 9.74 2.42
N HIS A 60 -5.79 8.57 2.48
CA HIS A 60 -5.16 7.29 2.17
C HIS A 60 -5.73 6.69 0.90
N THR A 61 -4.84 6.19 0.03
CA THR A 61 -5.20 5.51 -1.22
C THR A 61 -4.10 4.53 -1.61
N GLY A 62 -4.24 3.85 -2.76
CA GLY A 62 -3.23 2.87 -3.16
C GLY A 62 -3.27 2.44 -4.63
N GLY A 63 -2.26 1.65 -4.98
CA GLY A 63 -1.98 1.20 -6.33
C GLY A 63 -3.06 0.31 -6.96
N ILE A 64 -3.89 -0.34 -6.14
CA ILE A 64 -5.04 -1.06 -6.67
C ILE A 64 -6.02 -0.09 -7.32
N TYR A 65 -6.35 1.03 -6.64
CA TYR A 65 -7.25 2.03 -7.23
C TYR A 65 -6.62 2.68 -8.47
N ALA A 66 -5.34 3.03 -8.42
CA ALA A 66 -4.61 3.57 -9.56
C ALA A 66 -4.64 2.67 -10.80
N ALA A 67 -4.77 1.34 -10.61
CA ALA A 67 -4.76 0.34 -11.66
C ALA A 67 -6.15 -0.12 -12.13
N LEU A 68 -7.24 0.53 -11.70
CA LEU A 68 -8.60 0.09 -12.07
C LEU A 68 -9.00 0.50 -13.50
N SER A 69 -8.54 1.65 -13.98
CA SER A 69 -8.84 2.17 -15.32
C SER A 69 -7.85 3.25 -15.77
N GLU A 70 -7.99 3.73 -16.99
CA GLU A 70 -7.21 4.85 -17.55
C GLU A 70 -7.50 6.20 -16.86
N THR A 71 -8.65 6.33 -16.20
CA THR A 71 -9.07 7.58 -15.53
C THR A 71 -8.72 7.64 -14.07
N THR A 72 -8.63 6.51 -13.37
CA THR A 72 -8.40 6.47 -11.92
C THR A 72 -7.07 7.11 -11.47
N PRO A 73 -5.94 7.01 -12.19
CA PRO A 73 -4.75 7.78 -11.83
C PRO A 73 -4.97 9.30 -11.88
N LYS A 74 -5.76 9.78 -12.83
CA LYS A 74 -6.07 11.20 -12.99
C LYS A 74 -6.94 11.71 -11.83
N VAL A 75 -7.93 10.90 -11.40
CA VAL A 75 -8.74 11.19 -10.22
C VAL A 75 -7.88 11.24 -8.96
N LEU A 76 -6.92 10.31 -8.81
CA LEU A 76 -5.98 10.34 -7.68
C LEU A 76 -5.14 11.60 -7.65
N ILE A 77 -4.55 11.99 -8.78
CA ILE A 77 -3.71 13.19 -8.86
C ILE A 77 -4.54 14.45 -8.58
N GLU A 78 -5.78 14.51 -9.06
CA GLU A 78 -6.71 15.58 -8.73
C GLU A 78 -6.96 15.67 -7.21
N ALA A 79 -7.31 14.54 -6.58
CA ALA A 79 -7.49 14.44 -5.13
C ALA A 79 -6.25 14.86 -4.35
N MET A 80 -5.07 14.36 -4.75
CA MET A 80 -3.80 14.67 -4.09
C MET A 80 -3.43 16.14 -4.21
N LYS A 81 -3.67 16.78 -5.36
CA LYS A 81 -3.46 18.22 -5.53
C LYS A 81 -4.35 19.04 -4.59
N ALA A 82 -5.62 18.65 -4.48
CA ALA A 82 -6.54 19.32 -3.55
C ALA A 82 -6.14 19.06 -2.08
N ALA A 83 -5.78 17.84 -1.72
CA ALA A 83 -5.27 17.50 -0.39
C ALA A 83 -4.03 18.33 -0.01
N LYS A 84 -3.05 18.44 -0.91
CA LYS A 84 -1.85 19.27 -0.70
C LYS A 84 -2.18 20.74 -0.51
N LYS A 85 -3.11 21.28 -1.30
CA LYS A 85 -3.57 22.69 -1.18
C LYS A 85 -4.10 23.00 0.21
N HIS A 86 -4.76 22.05 0.86
CA HIS A 86 -5.35 22.18 2.19
C HIS A 86 -4.50 21.62 3.34
N GLY A 87 -3.26 21.18 3.06
CA GLY A 87 -2.35 20.66 4.08
C GLY A 87 -2.72 19.26 4.62
N THR A 88 -3.59 18.55 3.92
CA THR A 88 -3.94 17.17 4.24
C THR A 88 -2.74 16.25 3.97
N LEU A 89 -2.37 15.39 4.92
CA LEU A 89 -1.33 14.38 4.73
C LEU A 89 -1.80 13.28 3.78
N ILE A 90 -0.92 12.83 2.93
CA ILE A 90 -1.23 11.83 1.90
C ILE A 90 -0.39 10.58 2.13
N SER A 91 -1.05 9.43 2.33
CA SER A 91 -0.38 8.14 2.29
C SER A 91 -0.82 7.31 1.09
N TYR A 92 0.13 6.54 0.58
CA TYR A 92 -0.08 5.69 -0.59
C TYR A 92 0.51 4.31 -0.34
N ASP A 93 -0.33 3.28 -0.43
CA ASP A 93 0.11 1.88 -0.44
C ASP A 93 0.32 1.45 -1.90
N LEU A 94 1.56 1.12 -2.25
CA LEU A 94 1.94 0.73 -3.61
C LEU A 94 1.13 -0.47 -4.11
N ASN A 95 0.91 -1.44 -3.28
CA ASN A 95 0.00 -2.58 -3.45
C ASN A 95 -0.10 -3.07 -4.91
N TYR A 96 1.07 -3.32 -5.51
CA TYR A 96 1.19 -3.66 -6.93
C TYR A 96 0.47 -4.96 -7.27
N ARG A 97 -0.29 -4.94 -8.37
CA ARG A 97 -1.00 -6.11 -8.89
C ARG A 97 -0.78 -6.22 -10.39
N ALA A 98 0.13 -7.10 -10.81
CA ALA A 98 0.48 -7.31 -12.22
C ALA A 98 -0.76 -7.59 -13.09
N SER A 99 -1.77 -8.31 -12.55
CA SER A 99 -3.00 -8.64 -13.25
C SER A 99 -3.84 -7.41 -13.65
N LEU A 100 -3.86 -6.36 -12.81
CA LEU A 100 -4.55 -5.11 -13.10
C LEU A 100 -3.79 -4.32 -14.17
N TRP A 101 -2.50 -4.16 -14.00
CA TRP A 101 -1.65 -3.39 -14.91
C TRP A 101 -1.52 -4.02 -16.29
N LYS A 102 -1.67 -5.36 -16.41
CA LYS A 102 -1.55 -6.07 -17.70
C LYS A 102 -2.41 -5.44 -18.81
N ARG A 103 -3.61 -4.96 -18.47
CA ARG A 103 -4.53 -4.32 -19.42
C ARG A 103 -4.24 -2.86 -19.69
N LEU A 104 -3.47 -2.21 -18.84
CA LEU A 104 -3.17 -0.78 -18.89
C LEU A 104 -1.74 -0.48 -19.42
N GLY A 105 -1.04 -1.46 -19.97
CA GLY A 105 0.31 -1.29 -20.49
C GLY A 105 1.42 -1.96 -19.67
N GLY A 106 1.05 -2.80 -18.70
CA GLY A 106 1.98 -3.65 -17.94
C GLY A 106 2.83 -2.88 -16.92
N GLN A 107 3.94 -3.49 -16.54
CA GLN A 107 4.82 -2.97 -15.49
C GLN A 107 5.43 -1.60 -15.84
N LYS A 108 5.78 -1.37 -17.11
CA LYS A 108 6.29 -0.08 -17.55
C LYS A 108 5.31 1.04 -17.24
N ARG A 109 4.04 0.85 -17.59
CA ARG A 109 2.99 1.84 -17.31
C ARG A 109 2.74 1.98 -15.81
N ALA A 110 2.79 0.89 -15.05
CA ALA A 110 2.70 0.91 -13.60
C ALA A 110 3.77 1.83 -13.00
N ARG A 111 5.03 1.69 -13.42
CA ARG A 111 6.13 2.54 -12.95
C ARG A 111 5.93 4.01 -13.29
N GLU A 112 5.55 4.31 -14.53
CA GLU A 112 5.28 5.69 -14.96
C GLU A 112 4.21 6.34 -14.06
N VAL A 113 3.07 5.68 -13.87
CA VAL A 113 1.94 6.20 -13.09
C VAL A 113 2.29 6.31 -11.60
N ASN A 114 2.87 5.27 -11.01
CA ASN A 114 3.19 5.31 -9.57
C ASN A 114 4.29 6.32 -9.25
N ARG A 115 5.23 6.56 -10.15
CA ARG A 115 6.26 7.61 -9.98
C ARG A 115 5.65 9.01 -10.07
N GLU A 116 4.69 9.25 -10.97
CA GLU A 116 3.94 10.50 -11.02
C GLU A 116 3.13 10.73 -9.73
N ILE A 117 2.44 9.69 -9.23
CA ILE A 117 1.70 9.73 -7.96
C ILE A 117 2.63 9.99 -6.76
N ALA A 118 3.81 9.38 -6.75
CA ALA A 118 4.79 9.49 -5.68
C ALA A 118 5.22 10.94 -5.41
N GLU A 119 5.19 11.82 -6.40
CA GLU A 119 5.51 13.24 -6.23
C GLU A 119 4.56 13.98 -5.24
N TYR A 120 3.37 13.44 -5.00
CA TYR A 120 2.37 14.03 -4.10
C TYR A 120 2.30 13.35 -2.72
N VAL A 121 2.96 12.23 -2.52
CA VAL A 121 2.83 11.38 -1.33
C VAL A 121 3.70 11.90 -0.18
N ASP A 122 3.18 11.89 1.04
CA ASP A 122 3.94 12.16 2.27
C ASP A 122 4.42 10.86 2.94
N VAL A 123 3.59 9.81 2.92
CA VAL A 123 3.88 8.52 3.55
C VAL A 123 3.72 7.40 2.53
N MET A 124 4.82 6.82 2.11
CA MET A 124 4.82 5.70 1.17
C MET A 124 4.81 4.38 1.93
N ILE A 125 3.92 3.46 1.52
CA ILE A 125 3.77 2.14 2.12
C ILE A 125 3.91 1.09 1.02
N GLY A 126 4.53 -0.03 1.32
CA GLY A 126 4.64 -1.16 0.39
C GLY A 126 5.57 -2.24 0.93
N ASN A 127 5.57 -3.38 0.27
CA ASN A 127 6.57 -4.41 0.49
C ASN A 127 7.70 -4.30 -0.55
N GLU A 128 8.70 -5.16 -0.47
CA GLU A 128 9.84 -5.20 -1.39
C GLU A 128 9.41 -5.31 -2.86
N GLU A 129 8.52 -6.25 -3.15
CA GLU A 129 8.02 -6.48 -4.51
C GLU A 129 7.31 -5.23 -5.06
N ASP A 130 6.56 -4.53 -4.20
CA ASP A 130 5.86 -3.31 -4.57
C ASP A 130 6.84 -2.19 -4.96
N PHE A 131 7.89 -1.94 -4.18
CA PHE A 131 8.91 -0.92 -4.50
C PHE A 131 9.65 -1.27 -5.80
N THR A 132 9.98 -2.54 -6.00
CA THR A 132 10.64 -3.00 -7.22
C THR A 132 9.72 -2.90 -8.44
N ALA A 133 8.50 -3.40 -8.33
CA ALA A 133 7.59 -3.48 -9.47
C ALA A 133 6.99 -2.14 -9.84
N ALA A 134 6.55 -1.34 -8.85
CA ALA A 134 5.80 -0.11 -9.07
C ALA A 134 6.68 1.15 -9.16
N LEU A 135 7.83 1.20 -8.49
CA LEU A 135 8.72 2.36 -8.51
C LEU A 135 10.07 2.09 -9.19
N GLY A 136 10.47 0.83 -9.31
CA GLY A 136 11.73 0.44 -9.96
C GLY A 136 12.94 0.41 -9.03
N PHE A 137 12.73 0.34 -7.71
CA PHE A 137 13.81 0.22 -6.72
C PHE A 137 14.01 -1.24 -6.36
N GLU A 138 15.11 -1.82 -6.81
CA GLU A 138 15.45 -3.21 -6.49
C GLU A 138 16.17 -3.30 -5.15
N VAL A 139 15.87 -4.35 -4.38
CA VAL A 139 16.62 -4.68 -3.17
C VAL A 139 17.85 -5.49 -3.60
N GLU A 140 19.03 -4.91 -3.37
CA GLU A 140 20.29 -5.53 -3.76
C GLU A 140 20.76 -6.53 -2.71
N GLY A 141 21.26 -7.70 -3.16
CA GLY A 141 21.96 -8.66 -2.30
C GLY A 141 21.05 -9.56 -1.46
N VAL A 142 19.80 -9.73 -1.85
CA VAL A 142 18.94 -10.77 -1.25
C VAL A 142 19.45 -12.15 -1.72
N THR A 143 20.30 -12.76 -0.91
CA THR A 143 20.65 -14.17 -1.01
C THR A 143 19.85 -14.95 0.03
N GLU A 144 19.53 -16.21 -0.24
CA GLU A 144 18.62 -17.06 0.56
C GLU A 144 19.00 -17.25 2.04
N ASP A 145 20.15 -16.72 2.48
CA ASP A 145 20.62 -16.81 3.85
C ASP A 145 20.83 -15.43 4.51
N VAL A 146 20.21 -15.25 5.68
CA VAL A 146 20.50 -14.30 6.76
C VAL A 146 19.59 -13.07 6.89
N THR A 147 18.75 -13.10 7.90
CA THR A 147 17.77 -12.07 8.32
C THR A 147 18.36 -10.65 8.49
N ASN A 148 19.58 -10.49 8.94
CA ASN A 148 20.23 -9.18 9.14
C ASN A 148 20.68 -8.54 7.80
N ILE A 149 21.12 -9.34 6.84
CA ILE A 149 21.54 -8.84 5.52
C ILE A 149 20.33 -8.34 4.74
N GLN A 150 19.17 -8.95 4.92
CA GLN A 150 17.92 -8.49 4.32
C GLN A 150 17.54 -7.10 4.85
N LEU A 151 17.58 -6.86 6.15
CA LEU A 151 17.20 -5.58 6.75
C LEU A 151 18.06 -4.42 6.24
N ASP A 152 19.39 -4.60 6.17
CA ASP A 152 20.29 -3.58 5.64
C ASP A 152 20.05 -3.31 4.14
N SER A 153 19.64 -4.33 3.39
CA SER A 153 19.28 -4.18 1.98
C SER A 153 17.99 -3.38 1.81
N PHE A 154 17.00 -3.58 2.69
CA PHE A 154 15.80 -2.76 2.74
C PHE A 154 16.11 -1.30 3.11
N LYS A 155 16.97 -1.06 4.10
CA LYS A 155 17.40 0.29 4.47
C LYS A 155 18.07 1.00 3.29
N ARG A 156 18.99 0.33 2.59
CA ARG A 156 19.62 0.89 1.37
C ARG A 156 18.61 1.20 0.25
N MET A 157 17.61 0.35 0.07
CA MET A 157 16.53 0.62 -0.88
C MET A 157 15.76 1.87 -0.47
N ILE A 158 15.35 1.98 0.79
CA ILE A 158 14.63 3.14 1.33
C ILE A 158 15.46 4.42 1.19
N ASP A 159 16.78 4.38 1.47
CA ASP A 159 17.67 5.53 1.29
C ASP A 159 17.66 6.05 -0.16
N ARG A 160 17.65 5.13 -1.14
CA ARG A 160 17.51 5.51 -2.56
C ARG A 160 16.14 6.10 -2.86
N VAL A 161 15.08 5.53 -2.30
CA VAL A 161 13.71 6.00 -2.47
C VAL A 161 13.55 7.43 -1.96
N VAL A 162 14.01 7.73 -0.74
CA VAL A 162 13.87 9.07 -0.16
C VAL A 162 14.83 10.08 -0.78
N THR A 163 15.95 9.62 -1.36
CA THR A 163 16.84 10.49 -2.15
C THR A 163 16.15 10.92 -3.44
N GLU A 164 15.43 10.03 -4.10
CA GLU A 164 14.73 10.33 -5.35
C GLU A 164 13.40 11.07 -5.13
N PHE A 165 12.73 10.77 -4.03
CA PHE A 165 11.46 11.40 -3.63
C PHE A 165 11.60 12.12 -2.28
N PRO A 166 12.24 13.31 -2.25
CA PRO A 166 12.50 14.04 -1.01
C PRO A 166 11.24 14.61 -0.34
N ASN A 167 10.09 14.51 -1.00
CA ASN A 167 8.79 14.85 -0.42
C ASN A 167 8.27 13.80 0.56
N PHE A 168 8.82 12.58 0.59
CA PHE A 168 8.40 11.57 1.55
C PHE A 168 8.88 11.94 2.96
N LYS A 169 7.92 12.09 3.87
CA LYS A 169 8.15 12.26 5.31
C LYS A 169 8.39 10.93 5.99
N ALA A 170 7.75 9.87 5.47
CA ALA A 170 7.92 8.52 5.96
C ALA A 170 7.83 7.48 4.83
N VAL A 171 8.58 6.38 5.01
CA VAL A 171 8.51 5.19 4.16
C VAL A 171 8.36 3.97 5.07
N ALA A 172 7.31 3.19 4.87
CA ALA A 172 7.03 1.99 5.67
C ALA A 172 7.06 0.74 4.79
N THR A 173 7.77 -0.27 5.23
CA THR A 173 7.88 -1.56 4.54
C THR A 173 7.53 -2.69 5.49
N THR A 174 6.56 -3.52 5.10
CA THR A 174 6.29 -4.77 5.82
C THR A 174 7.33 -5.81 5.45
N LEU A 175 7.82 -6.51 6.46
CA LEU A 175 8.80 -7.58 6.34
C LEU A 175 8.09 -8.91 6.60
N ARG A 176 8.15 -9.80 5.63
CA ARG A 176 7.50 -11.10 5.74
C ARG A 176 8.40 -12.21 5.23
N GLU A 177 8.65 -13.20 6.07
CA GLU A 177 9.25 -14.45 5.68
C GLU A 177 8.18 -15.56 5.70
N VAL A 178 7.94 -16.16 4.54
CA VAL A 178 6.92 -17.20 4.37
C VAL A 178 7.56 -18.56 4.63
N ARG A 179 7.24 -19.18 5.77
CA ARG A 179 7.66 -20.55 6.11
C ARG A 179 6.73 -21.58 5.49
N SER A 180 5.44 -21.33 5.54
CA SER A 180 4.39 -22.12 4.89
C SER A 180 3.18 -21.24 4.59
N ALA A 181 2.14 -21.81 3.98
CA ALA A 181 0.89 -21.08 3.77
C ALA A 181 0.23 -20.64 5.09
N THR A 182 0.47 -21.38 6.16
CA THR A 182 -0.14 -21.19 7.48
C THR A 182 0.84 -20.71 8.56
N SER A 183 2.11 -20.43 8.21
CA SER A 183 3.11 -19.93 9.16
C SER A 183 4.03 -18.93 8.48
N ASN A 184 4.06 -17.70 9.01
CA ASN A 184 4.92 -16.62 8.52
C ASN A 184 5.61 -15.90 9.69
N ASP A 185 6.81 -15.39 9.42
CA ASP A 185 7.37 -14.33 10.26
C ASP A 185 6.82 -12.99 9.76
N TRP A 186 6.55 -12.08 10.68
CA TRP A 186 5.94 -10.80 10.39
C TRP A 186 6.57 -9.66 11.19
N GLY A 187 7.04 -8.64 10.50
CA GLY A 187 7.61 -7.44 11.06
C GLY A 187 7.41 -6.25 10.12
N ALA A 188 7.99 -5.13 10.46
CA ALA A 188 7.99 -3.94 9.62
C ALA A 188 9.19 -3.05 9.95
N ILE A 189 9.57 -2.22 8.98
CA ILE A 189 10.53 -1.14 9.15
C ILE A 189 9.87 0.16 8.71
N LEU A 190 10.15 1.23 9.43
CA LEU A 190 9.68 2.58 9.15
C LEU A 190 10.87 3.54 9.12
N TYR A 191 10.96 4.32 8.08
CA TYR A 191 11.85 5.48 7.97
C TYR A 191 11.04 6.76 8.22
N VAL A 192 11.55 7.62 9.11
CA VAL A 192 11.00 8.95 9.34
C VAL A 192 12.17 9.90 9.63
N ASP A 193 12.26 11.02 8.91
CA ASP A 193 13.21 12.12 9.17
C ASP A 193 14.68 11.67 9.37
N GLY A 194 15.13 10.74 8.54
CA GLY A 194 16.52 10.24 8.59
C GLY A 194 16.78 9.11 9.59
N ALA A 195 15.76 8.67 10.33
CA ALA A 195 15.88 7.58 11.31
C ALA A 195 15.05 6.36 10.92
N TYR A 196 15.52 5.18 11.32
CA TYR A 196 14.85 3.90 11.12
C TYR A 196 14.27 3.38 12.43
N TYR A 197 13.05 2.87 12.34
CA TYR A 197 12.31 2.25 13.44
C TYR A 197 11.84 0.87 13.00
N GLU A 198 12.07 -0.13 13.84
CA GLU A 198 11.77 -1.52 13.54
C GLU A 198 10.67 -2.01 14.48
N ALA A 199 9.61 -2.59 13.92
CA ALA A 199 8.61 -3.26 14.72
C ALA A 199 9.13 -4.61 15.23
N THR A 200 8.58 -5.05 16.36
CA THR A 200 8.84 -6.39 16.90
C THR A 200 8.59 -7.44 15.81
N ASN A 201 9.61 -8.23 15.50
CA ASN A 201 9.47 -9.35 14.57
C ASN A 201 8.75 -10.51 15.26
N ARG A 202 7.53 -10.81 14.82
CA ARG A 202 6.69 -11.91 15.29
C ARG A 202 6.99 -13.14 14.47
N LYS A 203 7.72 -14.07 15.08
CA LYS A 203 8.11 -15.32 14.42
C LYS A 203 6.98 -16.34 14.48
N GLU A 204 6.89 -17.14 13.42
CA GLU A 204 6.04 -18.32 13.33
C GLU A 204 4.57 -18.02 13.64
N LEU A 205 4.07 -16.85 13.21
CA LEU A 205 2.64 -16.55 13.32
C LEU A 205 1.82 -17.61 12.60
N GLU A 206 0.86 -18.17 13.31
CA GLU A 206 -0.16 -19.04 12.72
C GLU A 206 -1.15 -18.20 11.94
N ILE A 207 -1.16 -18.38 10.61
CA ILE A 207 -1.96 -17.58 9.69
C ILE A 207 -3.27 -18.29 9.35
N PHE A 208 -4.40 -17.68 9.70
CA PHE A 208 -5.72 -18.13 9.28
C PHE A 208 -6.11 -17.58 7.92
N ASP A 209 -5.87 -16.27 7.68
CA ASP A 209 -6.09 -15.64 6.40
C ASP A 209 -5.08 -14.49 6.21
N ARG A 210 -4.55 -14.36 4.99
CA ARG A 210 -3.60 -13.27 4.66
C ARG A 210 -4.30 -11.99 4.22
N VAL A 211 -5.58 -12.08 3.90
CA VAL A 211 -6.34 -10.94 3.37
C VAL A 211 -6.44 -9.85 4.43
N GLY A 212 -6.12 -8.63 4.03
CA GLY A 212 -6.20 -7.47 4.90
C GLY A 212 -4.99 -7.22 5.81
N GLY A 213 -3.98 -8.11 5.86
CA GLY A 213 -2.79 -7.89 6.70
C GLY A 213 -2.04 -6.59 6.36
N GLY A 214 -1.87 -6.27 5.06
CA GLY A 214 -1.29 -5.02 4.59
C GLY A 214 -2.16 -3.80 4.89
N ASP A 215 -3.47 -3.89 4.59
CA ASP A 215 -4.42 -2.80 4.85
C ASP A 215 -4.52 -2.50 6.36
N SER A 216 -4.50 -3.54 7.19
CA SER A 216 -4.50 -3.39 8.66
C SER A 216 -3.19 -2.79 9.17
N PHE A 217 -2.04 -3.17 8.59
CA PHE A 217 -0.77 -2.51 8.88
C PHE A 217 -0.84 -1.02 8.57
N ALA A 218 -1.27 -0.65 7.36
CA ALA A 218 -1.41 0.74 6.96
C ALA A 218 -2.36 1.51 7.91
N SER A 219 -3.49 0.91 8.27
CA SER A 219 -4.47 1.48 9.20
C SER A 219 -3.87 1.75 10.59
N GLY A 220 -3.18 0.77 11.18
CA GLY A 220 -2.52 0.92 12.48
C GLY A 220 -1.40 1.96 12.48
N LEU A 221 -0.60 2.01 11.42
CA LEU A 221 0.45 3.00 11.23
C LEU A 221 -0.13 4.43 11.13
N ILE A 222 -1.16 4.62 10.29
CA ILE A 222 -1.84 5.90 10.10
C ILE A 222 -2.49 6.36 11.41
N PHE A 223 -3.16 5.45 12.12
CA PHE A 223 -3.74 5.73 13.43
C PHE A 223 -2.68 6.22 14.41
N GLY A 224 -1.53 5.55 14.48
CA GLY A 224 -0.42 5.95 15.34
C GLY A 224 0.04 7.39 15.07
N PHE A 225 0.21 7.78 13.81
CA PHE A 225 0.56 9.14 13.45
C PHE A 225 -0.55 10.16 13.77
N LEU A 226 -1.82 9.83 13.49
CA LEU A 226 -2.96 10.70 13.79
C LEU A 226 -3.20 10.91 15.28
N ASP A 227 -2.85 9.91 16.10
CA ASP A 227 -2.94 9.94 17.57
C ASP A 227 -1.71 10.61 18.23
N GLY A 228 -0.73 11.06 17.42
CA GLY A 228 0.47 11.74 17.91
C GLY A 228 1.47 10.81 18.60
N ARG A 229 1.43 9.52 18.30
CA ARG A 229 2.40 8.54 18.79
C ARG A 229 3.78 8.78 18.19
N SER A 230 4.81 8.33 18.90
CA SER A 230 6.15 8.27 18.33
C SER A 230 6.21 7.36 17.09
N ALA A 231 7.23 7.54 16.24
CA ALA A 231 7.43 6.70 15.05
C ALA A 231 7.58 5.20 15.43
N GLN A 232 8.25 4.91 16.56
CA GLN A 232 8.37 3.54 17.08
C GLN A 232 7.01 2.95 17.45
N GLU A 233 6.17 3.70 18.16
CA GLU A 233 4.81 3.24 18.53
C GLU A 233 3.92 3.10 17.30
N ALA A 234 4.03 3.99 16.33
CA ALA A 234 3.24 3.92 15.09
C ALA A 234 3.55 2.66 14.27
N VAL A 235 4.83 2.32 14.10
CA VAL A 235 5.21 1.09 13.38
C VAL A 235 4.83 -0.17 14.14
N GLU A 236 4.91 -0.17 15.48
CA GLU A 236 4.44 -1.29 16.31
C GLU A 236 2.93 -1.49 16.20
N LEU A 237 2.14 -0.41 16.24
CA LEU A 237 0.69 -0.47 16.03
C LEU A 237 0.36 -1.04 14.65
N GLY A 238 1.02 -0.57 13.60
CA GLY A 238 0.85 -1.11 12.25
C GLY A 238 1.14 -2.61 12.20
N ALA A 239 2.29 -3.03 12.70
CA ALA A 239 2.69 -4.44 12.70
C ALA A 239 1.76 -5.32 13.55
N ALA A 240 1.29 -4.81 14.70
CA ALA A 240 0.33 -5.51 15.56
C ALA A 240 -1.03 -5.70 14.88
N HIS A 241 -1.57 -4.64 14.24
CA HIS A 241 -2.83 -4.71 13.51
C HIS A 241 -2.74 -5.68 12.33
N GLY A 242 -1.65 -5.64 11.55
CA GLY A 242 -1.43 -6.60 10.47
C GLY A 242 -1.37 -8.05 10.97
N ALA A 243 -0.67 -8.30 12.08
CA ALA A 243 -0.61 -9.62 12.70
C ALA A 243 -1.99 -10.11 13.16
N LEU A 244 -2.76 -9.25 13.85
CA LEU A 244 -4.12 -9.59 14.31
C LEU A 244 -5.04 -9.94 13.14
N ALA A 245 -5.04 -9.12 12.08
CA ALA A 245 -5.89 -9.38 10.91
C ALA A 245 -5.60 -10.72 10.22
N MET A 246 -4.36 -11.23 10.34
CA MET A 246 -3.97 -12.51 9.74
C MET A 246 -4.22 -13.71 10.65
N THR A 247 -4.42 -13.49 11.95
CA THR A 247 -4.51 -14.56 12.98
C THR A 247 -5.88 -14.66 13.64
N THR A 248 -6.88 -13.92 13.16
CA THR A 248 -8.25 -13.91 13.70
C THR A 248 -9.29 -14.30 12.64
#